data_cb93c717acce31155fe6278d96ce54ac
#
_entry.id   cb93c717acce31155fe6278d96ce54ac
#
_cell.length_a   1.000
_cell.length_b   1.000
_cell.length_c   1.000
_cell.angle_alpha   90.00
_cell.angle_beta   90.00
_cell.angle_gamma   90.00
#
_symmetry.space_group_name_H-M   'P 1'
#
loop_
_entity.id
_entity.type
_entity.pdbx_description
1 polymer ?
#
loop_
_entity_poly.entity_id
_entity_poly.type
_entity_poly.pdbx_seq_one_letter_code
_entity_poly.pdbx_strand_id
1 'polypeptide(L)'
;GLGDVYKRQLVIAFSMYSKIPMPHLELDEKDMKYVMGFFPLIGLITGALAYGWIYAGEILYVPDISRTLVLIILPVIITGGIHVDGYMDTCDALNSYGDREKKLAILKDSHIGAFAVIKLLVYYVLYFAAAFIVVQKAGNMQIIIMVFTFYLSRIISGLAAVNFRGARNNGMLHTFTSVTATKRVNIMLVIQLVLCVSCMCMCSIITAIVVVIIAFLVLLYYRHMAYKQFGGVTGDLAGYLLCVSELCMTAAIAVITLI
;
A
#
# COMPACT_ATOMS: atom_id res chain seq x y z
N GLY A 1 -20.03 -21.96 10.03
CA GLY A 1 -19.11 -21.90 11.18
C GLY A 1 -18.17 -20.71 11.12
N LEU A 2 -17.36 -20.46 12.15
CA LEU A 2 -16.40 -19.33 12.18
C LEU A 2 -15.45 -19.33 10.98
N GLY A 3 -15.04 -20.52 10.50
CA GLY A 3 -14.18 -20.66 9.32
C GLY A 3 -14.82 -20.13 8.04
N ASP A 4 -16.10 -20.25 7.85
CA ASP A 4 -16.81 -19.78 6.67
C ASP A 4 -16.90 -18.25 6.64
N VAL A 5 -17.04 -17.62 7.82
CA VAL A 5 -17.05 -16.17 7.95
C VAL A 5 -15.71 -15.58 7.54
N TYR A 6 -14.58 -16.14 7.99
CA TYR A 6 -13.25 -15.64 7.61
C TYR A 6 -12.93 -15.89 6.14
N LYS A 7 -13.30 -17.05 5.57
CA LYS A 7 -13.15 -17.30 4.12
C LYS A 7 -13.92 -16.29 3.29
N ARG A 8 -15.18 -16.01 3.67
CA ARG A 8 -16.02 -15.03 2.98
C ARG A 8 -15.39 -13.64 3.02
N GLN A 9 -14.86 -13.20 4.15
CA GLN A 9 -14.23 -11.89 4.30
C GLN A 9 -12.88 -11.77 3.59
N LEU A 10 -12.10 -12.85 3.50
CA LEU A 10 -10.92 -12.91 2.66
C LEU A 10 -11.29 -12.72 1.19
N VAL A 11 -12.30 -13.44 0.67
CA VAL A 11 -12.79 -13.29 -0.71
C VAL A 11 -13.24 -11.85 -0.96
N ILE A 12 -13.95 -11.23 -0.03
CA ILE A 12 -14.39 -9.83 -0.13
C ILE A 12 -13.20 -8.88 -0.19
N ALA A 13 -12.19 -9.04 0.68
CA ALA A 13 -11.00 -8.21 0.68
C ALA A 13 -10.28 -8.26 -0.68
N PHE A 14 -10.12 -9.46 -1.23
CA PHE A 14 -9.48 -9.65 -2.55
C PHE A 14 -10.32 -9.09 -3.70
N SER A 15 -11.64 -9.29 -3.68
CA SER A 15 -12.55 -8.74 -4.69
C SER A 15 -12.54 -7.21 -4.72
N MET A 16 -12.36 -6.57 -3.57
CA MET A 16 -12.42 -5.11 -3.45
C MET A 16 -11.09 -4.42 -3.76
N TYR A 17 -9.98 -5.02 -3.37
CA TYR A 17 -8.67 -4.38 -3.43
C TYR A 17 -7.71 -5.05 -4.41
N SER A 18 -8.20 -6.02 -5.20
CA SER A 18 -7.40 -6.65 -6.26
C SER A 18 -8.23 -7.03 -7.47
N LYS A 19 -7.54 -7.32 -8.58
CA LYS A 19 -8.11 -7.91 -9.80
C LYS A 19 -7.96 -9.43 -9.83
N ILE A 20 -7.51 -10.03 -8.74
CA ILE A 20 -7.42 -11.49 -8.62
C ILE A 20 -8.84 -12.06 -8.70
N PRO A 21 -9.10 -12.99 -9.61
CA PRO A 21 -10.44 -13.57 -9.76
C PRO A 21 -10.93 -14.24 -8.48
N MET A 22 -12.06 -13.77 -7.96
CA MET A 22 -12.71 -14.31 -6.76
C MET A 22 -14.14 -14.73 -7.08
N PRO A 23 -14.70 -15.70 -6.35
CA PRO A 23 -16.11 -16.04 -6.46
C PRO A 23 -16.99 -14.84 -6.22
N HIS A 24 -18.06 -14.70 -7.00
CA HIS A 24 -19.03 -13.63 -6.80
C HIS A 24 -19.82 -13.89 -5.51
N LEU A 25 -19.80 -12.95 -4.59
CA LEU A 25 -20.53 -13.03 -3.32
C LEU A 25 -21.51 -11.87 -3.24
N GLU A 26 -22.74 -12.15 -2.82
CA GLU A 26 -23.65 -11.11 -2.37
C GLU A 26 -23.09 -10.49 -1.09
N LEU A 27 -22.90 -9.17 -1.09
CA LEU A 27 -22.29 -8.44 0.02
C LEU A 27 -23.37 -8.06 1.03
N ASP A 28 -23.23 -8.53 2.26
CA ASP A 28 -23.96 -8.01 3.42
C ASP A 28 -23.00 -7.12 4.24
N GLU A 29 -23.51 -6.07 4.86
CA GLU A 29 -22.71 -5.19 5.74
C GLU A 29 -21.98 -5.96 6.85
N LYS A 30 -22.59 -7.05 7.35
CA LYS A 30 -21.99 -7.93 8.36
C LYS A 30 -20.72 -8.63 7.88
N ASP A 31 -20.60 -8.84 6.57
CA ASP A 31 -19.46 -9.49 5.96
C ASP A 31 -18.22 -8.59 5.91
N MET A 32 -18.38 -7.29 6.16
CA MET A 32 -17.26 -6.33 6.11
C MET A 32 -16.46 -6.22 7.41
N LYS A 33 -16.90 -6.91 8.45
CA LYS A 33 -16.40 -6.76 9.82
C LYS A 33 -14.90 -6.96 10.02
N TYR A 34 -14.25 -7.82 9.24
CA TYR A 34 -12.81 -8.15 9.34
C TYR A 34 -12.04 -7.95 8.04
N VAL A 35 -12.65 -7.40 6.99
CA VAL A 35 -12.07 -7.22 5.65
C VAL A 35 -10.72 -6.50 5.72
N MET A 36 -10.62 -5.44 6.54
CA MET A 36 -9.37 -4.70 6.73
C MET A 36 -8.24 -5.53 7.35
N GLY A 37 -8.57 -6.59 8.08
CA GLY A 37 -7.59 -7.53 8.63
C GLY A 37 -6.98 -8.45 7.56
N PHE A 38 -7.67 -8.67 6.43
CA PHE A 38 -7.19 -9.46 5.30
C PHE A 38 -6.55 -8.62 4.20
N PHE A 39 -6.75 -7.30 4.21
CA PHE A 39 -6.21 -6.38 3.21
C PHE A 39 -4.68 -6.53 3.00
N PRO A 40 -3.85 -6.68 4.06
CA PRO A 40 -2.41 -6.83 3.87
C PRO A 40 -2.00 -8.07 3.08
N LEU A 41 -2.80 -9.15 3.09
CA LEU A 41 -2.47 -10.37 2.36
C LEU A 41 -2.34 -10.16 0.84
N ILE A 42 -3.03 -9.15 0.29
CA ILE A 42 -2.86 -8.73 -1.10
C ILE A 42 -1.43 -8.24 -1.33
N GLY A 43 -0.85 -7.51 -0.37
CA GLY A 43 0.55 -7.11 -0.40
C GLY A 43 1.52 -8.27 -0.31
N LEU A 44 1.20 -9.28 0.50
CA LEU A 44 2.01 -10.48 0.60
C LEU A 44 2.04 -11.25 -0.73
N ILE A 45 0.89 -11.41 -1.39
CA ILE A 45 0.81 -12.03 -2.73
C ILE A 45 1.55 -11.18 -3.76
N THR A 46 1.36 -9.85 -3.74
CA THR A 46 2.09 -8.94 -4.63
C THR A 46 3.59 -9.11 -4.46
N GLY A 47 4.08 -9.14 -3.21
CA GLY A 47 5.49 -9.37 -2.90
C GLY A 47 6.00 -10.73 -3.36
N ALA A 48 5.23 -11.80 -3.15
CA ALA A 48 5.59 -13.13 -3.59
C ALA A 48 5.72 -13.22 -5.13
N LEU A 49 4.77 -12.63 -5.85
CA LEU A 49 4.80 -12.56 -7.33
C LEU A 49 5.97 -11.69 -7.82
N ALA A 50 6.25 -10.58 -7.15
CA ALA A 50 7.39 -9.71 -7.44
C ALA A 50 8.73 -10.45 -7.25
N TYR A 51 8.89 -11.18 -6.15
CA TYR A 51 10.06 -11.99 -5.91
C TYR A 51 10.22 -13.09 -6.97
N GLY A 52 9.12 -13.81 -7.24
CA GLY A 52 9.11 -14.85 -8.29
C GLY A 52 9.50 -14.30 -9.65
N TRP A 53 9.03 -13.11 -10.02
CA TRP A 53 9.39 -12.41 -11.25
C TRP A 53 10.87 -12.05 -11.30
N ILE A 54 11.42 -11.45 -10.24
CA ILE A 54 12.84 -11.08 -10.19
C ILE A 54 13.71 -12.32 -10.33
N TYR A 55 13.39 -13.38 -9.60
CA TYR A 55 14.14 -14.65 -9.60
C TYR A 55 14.05 -15.37 -10.96
N ALA A 56 12.85 -15.49 -11.52
CA ALA A 56 12.66 -16.07 -12.85
C ALA A 56 13.37 -15.27 -13.95
N GLY A 57 13.31 -13.94 -13.87
CA GLY A 57 14.00 -13.04 -14.79
C GLY A 57 15.52 -13.16 -14.71
N GLU A 58 16.08 -13.44 -13.53
CA GLU A 58 17.51 -13.72 -13.38
C GLU A 58 17.91 -15.03 -14.09
N ILE A 59 17.16 -16.10 -13.85
CA ILE A 59 17.40 -17.40 -14.51
C ILE A 59 17.25 -17.33 -16.03
N LEU A 60 16.31 -16.51 -16.52
CA LEU A 60 16.03 -16.35 -17.96
C LEU A 60 16.88 -15.24 -18.60
N TYR A 61 17.85 -14.68 -17.88
CA TYR A 61 18.71 -13.59 -18.36
C TYR A 61 17.94 -12.36 -18.86
N VAL A 62 16.78 -12.07 -18.27
CA VAL A 62 16.01 -10.87 -18.60
C VAL A 62 16.80 -9.63 -18.11
N PRO A 63 16.99 -8.60 -18.97
CA PRO A 63 17.74 -7.40 -18.58
C PRO A 63 17.14 -6.74 -17.32
N ASP A 64 18.00 -6.20 -16.45
CA ASP A 64 17.61 -5.56 -15.18
C ASP A 64 16.57 -4.45 -15.35
N ILE A 65 16.68 -3.67 -16.42
CA ILE A 65 15.70 -2.64 -16.78
C ILE A 65 14.31 -3.26 -16.93
N SER A 66 14.19 -4.35 -17.71
CA SER A 66 12.92 -5.02 -17.96
C SER A 66 12.37 -5.66 -16.67
N ARG A 67 13.24 -6.27 -15.87
CA ARG A 67 12.87 -6.83 -14.56
C ARG A 67 12.28 -5.77 -13.65
N THR A 68 12.94 -4.59 -13.61
CA THR A 68 12.52 -3.46 -12.77
C THR A 68 11.20 -2.85 -13.24
N LEU A 69 11.03 -2.65 -14.56
CA LEU A 69 9.80 -2.09 -15.12
C LEU A 69 8.57 -2.96 -14.78
N VAL A 70 8.69 -4.27 -14.92
CA VAL A 70 7.59 -5.18 -14.53
C VAL A 70 7.38 -5.16 -13.02
N LEU A 71 8.45 -5.14 -12.22
CA LEU A 71 8.37 -5.08 -10.76
C LEU A 71 7.53 -3.89 -10.28
N ILE A 72 7.79 -2.69 -10.79
CA ILE A 72 7.10 -1.47 -10.34
C ILE A 72 5.66 -1.35 -10.84
N ILE A 73 5.35 -2.03 -11.95
CA ILE A 73 3.98 -2.05 -12.50
C ILE A 73 3.11 -3.17 -11.93
N LEU A 74 3.73 -4.20 -11.38
CA LEU A 74 3.04 -5.39 -10.87
C LEU A 74 1.97 -5.06 -9.81
N PRO A 75 2.21 -4.16 -8.84
CA PRO A 75 1.17 -3.74 -7.89
C PRO A 75 -0.06 -3.13 -8.58
N VAL A 76 0.14 -2.38 -9.67
CA VAL A 76 -0.97 -1.78 -10.45
C VAL A 76 -1.79 -2.87 -11.13
N ILE A 77 -1.13 -3.85 -11.75
CA ILE A 77 -1.80 -4.98 -12.43
C ILE A 77 -2.63 -5.77 -11.40
N ILE A 78 -2.05 -6.09 -10.25
CA ILE A 78 -2.72 -6.90 -9.21
C ILE A 78 -3.89 -6.16 -8.58
N THR A 79 -3.75 -4.86 -8.31
CA THR A 79 -4.78 -4.07 -7.61
C THR A 79 -5.76 -3.37 -8.55
N GLY A 80 -5.49 -3.40 -9.86
CA GLY A 80 -6.26 -2.64 -10.85
C GLY A 80 -6.08 -1.13 -10.73
N GLY A 81 -4.99 -0.68 -10.09
CA GLY A 81 -4.65 0.73 -10.00
C GLY A 81 -5.30 1.51 -8.86
N ILE A 82 -6.18 0.92 -8.06
CA ILE A 82 -6.97 1.64 -7.03
C ILE A 82 -6.12 2.48 -6.07
N HIS A 83 -4.91 2.04 -5.74
CA HIS A 83 -4.04 2.78 -4.82
C HIS A 83 -3.33 3.94 -5.53
N VAL A 84 -2.96 3.74 -6.80
CA VAL A 84 -2.34 4.77 -7.64
C VAL A 84 -3.37 5.85 -7.99
N ASP A 85 -4.62 5.49 -8.23
CA ASP A 85 -5.75 6.39 -8.40
C ASP A 85 -5.89 7.32 -7.17
N GLY A 86 -5.98 6.74 -5.97
CA GLY A 86 -6.01 7.53 -4.73
C GLY A 86 -4.76 8.39 -4.51
N TYR A 87 -3.57 7.94 -4.97
CA TYR A 87 -2.36 8.76 -4.95
C TYR A 87 -2.51 9.98 -5.87
N MET A 88 -3.02 9.79 -7.09
CA MET A 88 -3.22 10.85 -8.07
C MET A 88 -4.21 11.90 -7.56
N ASP A 89 -5.38 11.46 -7.08
CA ASP A 89 -6.43 12.33 -6.54
C ASP A 89 -5.94 13.14 -5.35
N THR A 90 -5.19 12.49 -4.44
CA THR A 90 -4.57 13.16 -3.30
C THR A 90 -3.55 14.20 -3.75
N CYS A 91 -2.71 13.90 -4.74
CA CYS A 91 -1.73 14.83 -5.27
C CYS A 91 -2.40 16.05 -5.90
N ASP A 92 -3.47 15.86 -6.63
CA ASP A 92 -4.23 16.96 -7.24
C ASP A 92 -4.87 17.85 -6.18
N ALA A 93 -5.54 17.24 -5.20
CA ALA A 93 -6.14 17.96 -4.09
C ALA A 93 -5.13 18.74 -3.24
N LEU A 94 -3.92 18.18 -2.99
CA LEU A 94 -2.86 18.84 -2.24
C LEU A 94 -2.28 20.05 -2.96
N ASN A 95 -2.21 20.02 -4.28
CA ASN A 95 -1.68 21.12 -5.11
C ASN A 95 -2.75 22.15 -5.48
N SER A 96 -4.02 21.91 -5.15
CA SER A 96 -5.09 22.89 -5.34
C SER A 96 -5.01 24.01 -4.29
N TYR A 97 -5.26 25.24 -4.75
CA TYR A 97 -5.48 26.39 -3.87
C TYR A 97 -6.93 26.35 -3.38
N GLY A 98 -7.14 26.12 -2.11
CA GLY A 98 -8.47 26.11 -1.53
C GLY A 98 -8.49 25.59 -0.09
N ASP A 99 -9.64 25.77 0.52
CA ASP A 99 -9.94 25.26 1.84
C ASP A 99 -10.10 23.71 1.84
N ARG A 100 -10.35 23.19 3.02
CA ARG A 100 -10.57 21.75 3.22
C ARG A 100 -11.74 21.20 2.39
N GLU A 101 -12.83 21.94 2.28
CA GLU A 101 -14.04 21.49 1.57
C GLU A 101 -13.76 21.34 0.08
N LYS A 102 -13.06 22.31 -0.52
CA LYS A 102 -12.63 22.25 -1.91
C LYS A 102 -11.68 21.06 -2.17
N LYS A 103 -10.70 20.82 -1.29
CA LYS A 103 -9.80 19.67 -1.40
C LYS A 103 -10.55 18.35 -1.32
N LEU A 104 -11.51 18.24 -0.40
CA LEU A 104 -12.37 17.08 -0.30
C LEU A 104 -13.29 16.92 -1.54
N ALA A 105 -13.70 18.00 -2.18
CA ALA A 105 -14.48 17.95 -3.42
C ALA A 105 -13.65 17.39 -4.58
N ILE A 106 -12.37 17.79 -4.70
CA ILE A 106 -11.44 17.30 -5.72
C ILE A 106 -11.25 15.78 -5.61
N LEU A 107 -11.13 15.23 -4.39
CA LEU A 107 -11.06 13.76 -4.21
C LEU A 107 -12.31 13.00 -4.69
N LYS A 108 -13.39 13.67 -5.09
CA LYS A 108 -14.59 13.06 -5.63
C LYS A 108 -14.79 13.38 -7.12
N ASP A 109 -13.95 14.25 -7.64
CA ASP A 109 -14.03 14.65 -9.05
C ASP A 109 -13.42 13.53 -9.91
N SER A 110 -14.15 13.07 -10.90
CA SER A 110 -13.66 12.07 -11.86
C SER A 110 -12.69 12.65 -12.91
N HIS A 111 -12.48 13.96 -12.92
CA HIS A 111 -11.55 14.62 -13.83
C HIS A 111 -10.12 14.60 -13.26
N ILE A 112 -9.16 14.24 -14.09
CA ILE A 112 -7.75 14.20 -13.73
C ILE A 112 -7.15 15.61 -13.91
N GLY A 113 -6.59 16.16 -12.83
CA GLY A 113 -5.84 17.41 -12.88
C GLY A 113 -4.40 17.23 -13.35
N ALA A 114 -3.80 18.32 -13.82
CA ALA A 114 -2.42 18.31 -14.33
C ALA A 114 -1.42 17.88 -13.25
N PHE A 115 -1.62 18.26 -12.00
CA PHE A 115 -0.71 17.88 -10.91
C PHE A 115 -0.76 16.39 -10.57
N ALA A 116 -1.89 15.72 -10.73
CA ALA A 116 -1.99 14.26 -10.61
C ALA A 116 -1.02 13.59 -11.60
N VAL A 117 -1.04 13.99 -12.87
CA VAL A 117 -0.19 13.42 -13.92
C VAL A 117 1.29 13.73 -13.67
N ILE A 118 1.64 14.99 -13.35
CA ILE A 118 3.02 15.39 -13.08
C ILE A 118 3.59 14.59 -11.87
N LYS A 119 2.82 14.49 -10.79
CA LYS A 119 3.24 13.77 -9.59
C LYS A 119 3.34 12.26 -9.82
N LEU A 120 2.46 11.69 -10.63
CA LEU A 120 2.53 10.29 -11.03
C LEU A 120 3.83 10.00 -11.80
N LEU A 121 4.17 10.86 -12.77
CA LEU A 121 5.41 10.70 -13.54
C LEU A 121 6.63 10.76 -12.61
N VAL A 122 6.71 11.77 -11.73
CA VAL A 122 7.79 11.90 -10.75
C VAL A 122 7.85 10.67 -9.83
N TYR A 123 6.71 10.19 -9.35
CA TYR A 123 6.64 8.99 -8.52
C TYR A 123 7.27 7.78 -9.23
N TYR A 124 6.86 7.49 -10.46
CA TYR A 124 7.38 6.32 -11.17
C TYR A 124 8.84 6.45 -11.58
N VAL A 125 9.31 7.65 -11.93
CA VAL A 125 10.73 7.88 -12.21
C VAL A 125 11.59 7.64 -10.97
N LEU A 126 11.18 8.16 -9.82
CA LEU A 126 11.89 7.94 -8.56
C LEU A 126 11.79 6.47 -8.09
N TYR A 127 10.62 5.86 -8.24
CA TYR A 127 10.42 4.46 -7.87
C TYR A 127 11.25 3.52 -8.75
N PHE A 128 11.27 3.78 -10.07
CA PHE A 128 12.13 3.06 -11.00
C PHE A 128 13.61 3.20 -10.62
N ALA A 129 14.09 4.42 -10.38
CA ALA A 129 15.49 4.65 -10.03
C ALA A 129 15.90 3.88 -8.76
N ALA A 130 15.07 3.93 -7.71
CA ALA A 130 15.32 3.20 -6.47
C ALA A 130 15.27 1.67 -6.68
N ALA A 131 14.21 1.17 -7.29
CA ALA A 131 14.01 -0.25 -7.54
C ALA A 131 15.11 -0.84 -8.46
N PHE A 132 15.55 -0.07 -9.46
CA PHE A 132 16.62 -0.49 -10.38
C PHE A 132 17.96 -0.70 -9.65
N ILE A 133 18.31 0.20 -8.73
CA ILE A 133 19.51 0.01 -7.89
C ILE A 133 19.41 -1.30 -7.09
N VAL A 134 18.25 -1.57 -6.49
CA VAL A 134 18.05 -2.79 -5.71
C VAL A 134 18.10 -4.03 -6.60
N VAL A 135 17.40 -4.03 -7.74
CA VAL A 135 17.39 -5.18 -8.68
C VAL A 135 18.79 -5.47 -9.23
N GLN A 136 19.59 -4.42 -9.50
CA GLN A 136 20.90 -4.56 -10.13
C GLN A 136 22.02 -4.91 -9.14
N LYS A 137 21.97 -4.38 -7.90
CA LYS A 137 23.11 -4.39 -6.98
C LYS A 137 22.87 -5.10 -5.66
N ALA A 138 21.61 -5.26 -5.24
CA ALA A 138 21.30 -5.82 -3.95
C ALA A 138 21.48 -7.35 -3.93
N GLY A 139 21.90 -7.87 -2.79
CA GLY A 139 21.85 -9.30 -2.53
C GLY A 139 20.41 -9.78 -2.31
N ASN A 140 20.21 -11.10 -2.38
CA ASN A 140 18.89 -11.73 -2.28
C ASN A 140 18.13 -11.32 -1.00
N MET A 141 18.82 -11.11 0.12
CA MET A 141 18.20 -10.71 1.38
C MET A 141 17.55 -9.31 1.32
N GLN A 142 18.20 -8.34 0.66
CA GLN A 142 17.64 -7.00 0.46
C GLN A 142 16.46 -7.04 -0.53
N ILE A 143 16.51 -7.89 -1.55
CA ILE A 143 15.38 -8.11 -2.48
C ILE A 143 14.18 -8.67 -1.71
N ILE A 144 14.38 -9.64 -0.83
CA ILE A 144 13.31 -10.18 0.03
C ILE A 144 12.73 -9.07 0.90
N ILE A 145 13.54 -8.23 1.53
CA ILE A 145 13.05 -7.10 2.33
C ILE A 145 12.25 -6.12 1.44
N MET A 146 12.73 -5.82 0.24
CA MET A 146 12.02 -4.94 -0.69
C MET A 146 10.63 -5.49 -1.04
N VAL A 147 10.47 -6.78 -1.32
CA VAL A 147 9.15 -7.32 -1.64
C VAL A 147 8.23 -7.40 -0.40
N PHE A 148 8.79 -7.47 0.81
CA PHE A 148 8.01 -7.31 2.04
C PHE A 148 7.49 -5.88 2.26
N THR A 149 8.05 -4.86 1.58
CA THR A 149 7.50 -3.49 1.66
C THR A 149 6.07 -3.41 1.14
N PHE A 150 5.68 -4.25 0.17
CA PHE A 150 4.28 -4.35 -0.30
C PHE A 150 3.34 -4.86 0.80
N TYR A 151 3.80 -5.78 1.63
CA TYR A 151 3.02 -6.27 2.76
C TYR A 151 2.95 -5.23 3.87
N LEU A 152 4.08 -4.63 4.24
CA LEU A 152 4.18 -3.63 5.29
C LEU A 152 3.37 -2.36 4.98
N SER A 153 3.40 -1.87 3.74
CA SER A 153 2.64 -0.70 3.32
C SER A 153 1.13 -0.88 3.54
N ARG A 154 0.62 -2.07 3.27
CA ARG A 154 -0.81 -2.39 3.48
C ARG A 154 -1.15 -2.60 4.95
N ILE A 155 -0.24 -3.13 5.75
CA ILE A 155 -0.43 -3.24 7.21
C ILE A 155 -0.57 -1.84 7.82
N ILE A 156 0.36 -0.91 7.52
CA ILE A 156 0.31 0.46 8.06
C ILE A 156 -0.88 1.25 7.53
N SER A 157 -1.26 1.05 6.26
CA SER A 157 -2.45 1.66 5.67
C SER A 157 -3.73 1.13 6.33
N GLY A 158 -3.81 -0.17 6.60
CA GLY A 158 -4.92 -0.78 7.34
C GLY A 158 -5.02 -0.26 8.78
N LEU A 159 -3.88 -0.17 9.49
CA LEU A 159 -3.83 0.42 10.84
C LEU A 159 -4.29 1.88 10.83
N ALA A 160 -3.85 2.67 9.86
CA ALA A 160 -4.25 4.07 9.72
C ALA A 160 -5.76 4.19 9.43
N ALA A 161 -6.28 3.38 8.51
CA ALA A 161 -7.70 3.37 8.14
C ALA A 161 -8.62 3.04 9.32
N VAL A 162 -8.22 2.09 10.17
CA VAL A 162 -9.04 1.62 11.30
C VAL A 162 -8.93 2.54 12.52
N ASN A 163 -7.80 3.23 12.72
CA ASN A 163 -7.54 3.96 13.97
C ASN A 163 -7.56 5.47 13.82
N PHE A 164 -7.42 6.02 12.60
CA PHE A 164 -7.45 7.48 12.40
C PHE A 164 -8.88 7.93 12.13
N ARG A 165 -9.20 9.15 12.57
CA ARG A 165 -10.52 9.74 12.33
C ARG A 165 -10.74 9.95 10.84
N GLY A 166 -11.88 9.49 10.31
CA GLY A 166 -12.30 9.76 8.95
C GLY A 166 -12.54 11.25 8.69
N ALA A 167 -12.23 11.70 7.49
CA ALA A 167 -12.46 13.08 7.05
C ALA A 167 -13.95 13.32 6.74
N ARG A 168 -14.73 12.28 6.50
CA ARG A 168 -16.15 12.31 6.12
C ARG A 168 -16.93 11.27 6.90
N ASN A 169 -18.24 11.53 7.06
CA ASN A 169 -19.20 10.60 7.64
C ASN A 169 -19.91 9.75 6.56
N ASN A 170 -19.35 9.71 5.35
CA ASN A 170 -19.86 8.94 4.22
C ASN A 170 -18.69 8.47 3.32
N GLY A 171 -18.98 7.54 2.42
CA GLY A 171 -18.00 6.97 1.50
C GLY A 171 -17.51 5.59 1.93
N MET A 172 -16.77 4.94 1.03
CA MET A 172 -16.36 3.54 1.17
C MET A 172 -15.60 3.29 2.49
N LEU A 173 -14.61 4.10 2.80
CA LEU A 173 -13.83 3.94 4.04
C LEU A 173 -14.70 4.07 5.29
N HIS A 174 -15.64 5.03 5.33
CA HIS A 174 -16.57 5.19 6.45
C HIS A 174 -17.48 3.95 6.61
N THR A 175 -18.02 3.44 5.51
CA THR A 175 -18.86 2.22 5.53
C THR A 175 -18.09 1.04 6.11
N PHE A 176 -16.80 0.87 5.74
CA PHE A 176 -15.98 -0.20 6.31
C PHE A 176 -15.67 0.00 7.78
N THR A 177 -15.20 1.18 8.15
CA THR A 177 -14.76 1.44 9.52
C THR A 177 -15.91 1.46 10.52
N SER A 178 -17.12 1.84 10.11
CA SER A 178 -18.31 1.88 10.97
C SER A 178 -18.75 0.49 11.43
N VAL A 179 -18.55 -0.55 10.61
CA VAL A 179 -18.93 -1.95 10.95
C VAL A 179 -17.74 -2.80 11.38
N THR A 180 -16.52 -2.25 11.29
CA THR A 180 -15.29 -2.99 11.62
C THR A 180 -15.21 -3.35 13.09
N ALA A 181 -14.86 -4.61 13.38
CA ALA A 181 -14.49 -5.06 14.71
C ALA A 181 -13.09 -4.55 15.09
N THR A 182 -12.95 -3.25 15.33
CA THR A 182 -11.69 -2.51 15.49
C THR A 182 -10.67 -3.24 16.36
N LYS A 183 -11.07 -3.73 17.54
CA LYS A 183 -10.16 -4.44 18.45
C LYS A 183 -9.57 -5.72 17.83
N ARG A 184 -10.42 -6.54 17.18
CA ARG A 184 -9.96 -7.80 16.56
C ARG A 184 -9.13 -7.55 15.31
N VAL A 185 -9.54 -6.60 14.48
CA VAL A 185 -8.78 -6.21 13.28
C VAL A 185 -7.41 -5.63 13.66
N ASN A 186 -7.33 -4.81 14.69
CA ASN A 186 -6.04 -4.32 15.19
C ASN A 186 -5.14 -5.46 15.68
N ILE A 187 -5.68 -6.46 16.39
CA ILE A 187 -4.90 -7.64 16.78
C ILE A 187 -4.37 -8.38 15.54
N MET A 188 -5.23 -8.60 14.52
CA MET A 188 -4.80 -9.24 13.26
C MET A 188 -3.68 -8.46 12.56
N LEU A 189 -3.81 -7.13 12.46
CA LEU A 189 -2.82 -6.27 11.82
C LEU A 189 -1.50 -6.20 12.63
N VAL A 190 -1.56 -6.17 13.96
CA VAL A 190 -0.37 -6.18 14.82
C VAL A 190 0.36 -7.52 14.73
N ILE A 191 -0.35 -8.65 14.72
CA ILE A 191 0.27 -9.97 14.52
C ILE A 191 0.97 -10.00 13.16
N GLN A 192 0.33 -9.53 12.09
CA GLN A 192 0.93 -9.47 10.76
C GLN A 192 2.14 -8.52 10.73
N LEU A 193 2.09 -7.40 11.44
CA LEU A 193 3.22 -6.48 11.56
C LEU A 193 4.42 -7.16 12.23
N VAL A 194 4.20 -7.83 13.35
CA VAL A 194 5.27 -8.56 14.07
C VAL A 194 5.87 -9.64 13.17
N LEU A 195 5.05 -10.44 12.50
CA LEU A 195 5.53 -11.47 11.58
C LEU A 195 6.32 -10.86 10.41
N CYS A 196 5.81 -9.80 9.77
CA CYS A 196 6.49 -9.11 8.69
C CYS A 196 7.87 -8.59 9.11
N VAL A 197 7.93 -7.86 10.23
CA VAL A 197 9.19 -7.31 10.76
C VAL A 197 10.15 -8.42 11.17
N SER A 198 9.67 -9.50 11.79
CA SER A 198 10.51 -10.65 12.17
C SER A 198 11.13 -11.29 10.93
N CYS A 199 10.37 -11.53 9.87
CA CYS A 199 10.90 -12.06 8.60
C CYS A 199 11.94 -11.12 7.98
N MET A 200 11.70 -9.81 7.99
CA MET A 200 12.66 -8.83 7.48
C MET A 200 13.95 -8.83 8.32
N CYS A 201 13.85 -8.92 9.66
CA CYS A 201 15.00 -9.00 10.56
C CYS A 201 15.84 -10.28 10.35
N MET A 202 15.21 -11.39 10.01
CA MET A 202 15.91 -12.63 9.64
C MET A 202 16.74 -12.46 8.37
N CYS A 203 16.36 -11.58 7.45
CA CYS A 203 17.12 -11.27 6.25
C CYS A 203 18.28 -10.30 6.53
N SER A 204 17.98 -9.17 7.16
CA SER A 204 18.97 -8.15 7.54
C SER A 204 18.38 -7.24 8.63
N ILE A 205 18.94 -7.30 9.83
CA ILE A 205 18.47 -6.49 10.97
C ILE A 205 18.59 -4.99 10.66
N ILE A 206 19.72 -4.56 10.10
CA ILE A 206 19.97 -3.13 9.81
C ILE A 206 18.96 -2.62 8.78
N THR A 207 18.81 -3.34 7.67
CA THR A 207 17.88 -2.94 6.61
C THR A 207 16.43 -2.95 7.11
N ALA A 208 16.05 -3.96 7.90
CA ALA A 208 14.70 -4.05 8.49
C ALA A 208 14.41 -2.86 9.41
N ILE A 209 15.34 -2.51 10.31
CA ILE A 209 15.18 -1.35 11.21
C ILE A 209 15.00 -0.06 10.41
N VAL A 210 15.84 0.18 9.40
CA VAL A 210 15.74 1.39 8.58
C VAL A 210 14.40 1.44 7.85
N VAL A 211 13.97 0.34 7.24
CA VAL A 211 12.67 0.27 6.53
C VAL A 211 11.50 0.54 7.49
N VAL A 212 11.52 -0.03 8.69
CA VAL A 212 10.48 0.20 9.70
C VAL A 212 10.47 1.65 10.18
N ILE A 213 11.64 2.26 10.40
CA ILE A 213 11.74 3.68 10.76
C ILE A 213 11.16 4.56 9.64
N ILE A 214 11.52 4.30 8.38
CA ILE A 214 10.99 5.05 7.24
C ILE A 214 9.47 4.88 7.13
N ALA A 215 8.94 3.67 7.27
CA ALA A 215 7.51 3.41 7.28
C ALA A 215 6.79 4.20 8.38
N PHE A 216 7.36 4.25 9.58
CA PHE A 216 6.84 5.02 10.71
C PHE A 216 6.88 6.54 10.45
N LEU A 217 7.97 7.07 9.91
CA LEU A 217 8.08 8.49 9.56
C LEU A 217 7.08 8.89 8.48
N VAL A 218 6.88 8.05 7.46
CA VAL A 218 5.85 8.28 6.44
C VAL A 218 4.46 8.26 7.05
N LEU A 219 4.18 7.35 7.99
CA LEU A 219 2.89 7.31 8.70
C LEU A 219 2.64 8.57 9.53
N LEU A 220 3.66 9.09 10.21
CA LEU A 220 3.56 10.35 10.97
C LEU A 220 3.31 11.55 10.04
N TYR A 221 4.07 11.66 8.94
CA TYR A 221 3.84 12.66 7.90
C TYR A 221 2.42 12.58 7.35
N TYR A 222 1.99 11.37 6.98
CA TYR A 222 0.65 11.12 6.47
C TYR A 222 -0.43 11.59 7.45
N ARG A 223 -0.32 11.20 8.72
CA ARG A 223 -1.28 11.62 9.75
C ARG A 223 -1.34 13.15 9.85
N HIS A 224 -0.19 13.81 9.93
CA HIS A 224 -0.14 15.27 10.01
C HIS A 224 -0.81 15.91 8.78
N MET A 225 -0.45 15.47 7.59
CA MET A 225 -0.99 15.96 6.32
C MET A 225 -2.50 15.73 6.22
N ALA A 226 -2.98 14.51 6.48
CA ALA A 226 -4.39 14.14 6.38
C ALA A 226 -5.25 14.99 7.33
N TYR A 227 -4.82 15.17 8.57
CA TYR A 227 -5.57 15.99 9.54
C TYR A 227 -5.53 17.48 9.22
N LYS A 228 -4.40 18.01 8.80
CA LYS A 228 -4.23 19.42 8.48
C LYS A 228 -4.98 19.82 7.21
N GLN A 229 -4.88 19.02 6.14
CA GLN A 229 -5.38 19.37 4.82
C GLN A 229 -6.82 18.90 4.57
N PHE A 230 -7.21 17.77 5.14
CA PHE A 230 -8.51 17.11 4.89
C PHE A 230 -9.35 16.90 6.16
N GLY A 231 -8.75 17.09 7.34
CA GLY A 231 -9.37 16.91 8.65
C GLY A 231 -9.56 15.48 9.09
N GLY A 232 -8.95 14.53 8.39
CA GLY A 232 -8.99 13.11 8.67
C GLY A 232 -8.59 12.29 7.45
N VAL A 233 -8.86 10.99 7.47
CA VAL A 233 -8.46 10.05 6.42
C VAL A 233 -9.62 9.74 5.46
N THR A 234 -9.30 9.42 4.20
CA THR A 234 -10.21 8.89 3.17
C THR A 234 -9.59 7.66 2.52
N GLY A 235 -10.34 6.97 1.65
CA GLY A 235 -9.82 5.86 0.86
C GLY A 235 -8.67 6.28 -0.06
N ASP A 236 -8.80 7.44 -0.71
CA ASP A 236 -7.81 8.00 -1.63
C ASP A 236 -6.51 8.32 -0.89
N LEU A 237 -6.64 8.95 0.29
CA LEU A 237 -5.51 9.22 1.17
C LEU A 237 -4.82 7.93 1.65
N ALA A 238 -5.57 6.83 1.85
CA ALA A 238 -4.98 5.54 2.18
C ALA A 238 -4.15 4.97 1.01
N GLY A 239 -4.61 5.15 -0.24
CA GLY A 239 -3.83 4.84 -1.45
C GLY A 239 -2.56 5.67 -1.55
N TYR A 240 -2.65 6.97 -1.25
CA TYR A 240 -1.48 7.87 -1.18
C TYR A 240 -0.45 7.38 -0.15
N LEU A 241 -0.88 7.06 1.08
CA LEU A 241 0.00 6.51 2.11
C LEU A 241 0.74 5.28 1.62
N LEU A 242 0.05 4.37 0.96
CA LEU A 242 0.59 3.11 0.46
C LEU A 242 1.67 3.37 -0.59
N CYS A 243 1.38 4.18 -1.61
CA CYS A 243 2.34 4.50 -2.68
C CYS A 243 3.58 5.22 -2.13
N VAL A 244 3.42 6.24 -1.29
CA VAL A 244 4.54 6.97 -0.69
C VAL A 244 5.37 6.06 0.21
N SER A 245 4.74 5.16 0.97
CA SER A 245 5.47 4.20 1.81
C SER A 245 6.31 3.24 0.98
N GLU A 246 5.76 2.67 -0.09
CA GLU A 246 6.50 1.76 -0.98
C GLU A 246 7.69 2.44 -1.62
N LEU A 247 7.52 3.66 -2.14
CA LEU A 247 8.61 4.45 -2.71
C LEU A 247 9.70 4.74 -1.67
N CYS A 248 9.34 5.29 -0.52
CA CYS A 248 10.32 5.71 0.50
C CYS A 248 11.09 4.51 1.09
N MET A 249 10.40 3.39 1.35
CA MET A 249 11.04 2.18 1.85
C MET A 249 12.00 1.59 0.80
N THR A 250 11.59 1.51 -0.46
CA THR A 250 12.45 1.03 -1.56
C THR A 250 13.66 1.95 -1.76
N ALA A 251 13.48 3.27 -1.69
CA ALA A 251 14.58 4.23 -1.77
C ALA A 251 15.58 4.06 -0.62
N ALA A 252 15.10 3.81 0.60
CA ALA A 252 15.97 3.54 1.75
C ALA A 252 16.79 2.25 1.55
N ILE A 253 16.18 1.18 1.02
CA ILE A 253 16.90 -0.05 0.68
C ILE A 253 17.95 0.22 -0.40
N ALA A 254 17.60 1.00 -1.43
CA ALA A 254 18.54 1.37 -2.48
C ALA A 254 19.77 2.11 -1.93
N VAL A 255 19.56 3.07 -1.01
CA VAL A 255 20.66 3.78 -0.34
C VAL A 255 21.54 2.81 0.44
N ILE A 256 20.95 1.90 1.22
CA ILE A 256 21.73 0.88 1.98
C ILE A 256 22.52 -0.02 1.02
N THR A 257 21.97 -0.34 -0.14
CA THR A 257 22.62 -1.19 -1.16
C THR A 257 23.85 -0.52 -1.77
N LEU A 258 23.94 0.81 -1.77
CA LEU A 258 25.03 1.59 -2.33
C LEU A 258 26.19 1.86 -1.34
N ILE A 259 25.94 1.67 -0.05
CA ILE A 259 26.91 1.84 1.05
C ILE A 259 27.57 0.51 1.39
#